data_a98dfb6f88e54456b0a8ce93d321e372
#
_entry.id   a98dfb6f88e54456b0a8ce93d321e372
#
_cell.length_a   1.000
_cell.length_b   1.000
_cell.length_c   1.000
_cell.angle_alpha   90.00
_cell.angle_beta   90.00
_cell.angle_gamma   90.00
#
_symmetry.space_group_name_H-M   'P 1'
#
loop_
_entity.id
_entity.type
_entity.pdbx_description
1 polymer ?
#
loop_
_entity_poly.entity_id
_entity_poly.type
_entity_poly.pdbx_seq_one_letter_code
_entity_poly.pdbx_strand_id
1 'polypeptide(L)'
;NVKSNIRELEGALTKIVALSKLNNKEITTELAEEALKDLISPNAEKEVTPELIIQVVADHFGITPLDISSQKRNKEIVFPRQIAMYLCREMLDAPLTGIGKMMGDRDHTTVMHGIEKIEKEMKKVCKSGKRSVRKEISKEEAKEMFEYL
;
A
#
# COMPACT_ATOMS: atom_id res chain seq x y z
N ASN A 1 -11.03 -0.33 19.58
CA ASN A 1 -10.65 -1.70 19.23
C ASN A 1 -9.84 -2.46 20.28
N VAL A 2 -10.20 -2.26 21.58
CA VAL A 2 -9.55 -2.95 22.72
C VAL A 2 -9.74 -4.46 22.64
N LYS A 3 -10.87 -4.95 22.09
CA LYS A 3 -11.16 -6.39 21.96
C LYS A 3 -10.26 -7.12 20.94
N SER A 4 -9.78 -6.43 19.91
CA SER A 4 -8.82 -6.97 18.93
C SER A 4 -7.46 -7.21 19.58
N ASN A 5 -6.95 -6.22 20.31
CA ASN A 5 -5.66 -6.30 20.98
C ASN A 5 -5.60 -7.43 22.04
N ILE A 6 -6.70 -7.68 22.76
CA ILE A 6 -6.74 -8.75 23.77
C ILE A 6 -6.66 -10.13 23.10
N ARG A 7 -7.37 -10.36 21.98
CA ARG A 7 -7.31 -11.62 21.24
C ARG A 7 -5.93 -11.87 20.62
N GLU A 8 -5.28 -10.83 20.13
CA GLU A 8 -3.92 -10.91 19.61
C GLU A 8 -2.92 -11.27 20.71
N LEU A 9 -3.06 -10.67 21.89
CA LEU A 9 -2.23 -11.00 23.07
C LEU A 9 -2.45 -12.43 23.55
N GLU A 10 -3.70 -12.92 23.61
CA GLU A 10 -4.03 -14.30 23.95
C GLU A 10 -3.44 -15.28 22.92
N GLY A 11 -3.54 -14.97 21.63
CA GLY A 11 -2.93 -15.74 20.55
C GLY A 11 -1.41 -15.80 20.65
N ALA A 12 -0.77 -14.66 20.93
CA ALA A 12 0.65 -14.52 21.15
C ALA A 12 1.13 -15.39 22.32
N LEU A 13 0.46 -15.29 23.47
CA LEU A 13 0.79 -16.06 24.66
C LEU A 13 0.65 -17.57 24.41
N THR A 14 -0.43 -17.99 23.75
CA THR A 14 -0.67 -19.39 23.38
C THR A 14 0.45 -19.93 22.48
N LYS A 15 0.93 -19.13 21.53
CA LYS A 15 2.02 -19.49 20.61
C LYS A 15 3.34 -19.67 21.36
N ILE A 16 3.67 -18.77 22.30
CA ILE A 16 4.88 -18.87 23.15
C ILE A 16 4.85 -20.15 23.98
N VAL A 17 3.73 -20.43 24.63
CA VAL A 17 3.57 -21.66 25.47
C VAL A 17 3.68 -22.93 24.63
N ALA A 18 3.09 -22.93 23.43
CA ALA A 18 3.17 -24.07 22.51
C ALA A 18 4.61 -24.33 22.04
N LEU A 19 5.37 -23.28 21.67
CA LEU A 19 6.76 -23.36 21.26
C LEU A 19 7.68 -23.83 22.41
N SER A 20 7.45 -23.32 23.62
CA SER A 20 8.17 -23.77 24.83
C SER A 20 8.00 -25.29 25.06
N LYS A 21 6.76 -25.80 24.95
CA LYS A 21 6.46 -27.23 25.10
C LYS A 21 7.04 -28.07 23.97
N LEU A 22 6.99 -27.61 22.73
CA LEU A 22 7.53 -28.32 21.56
C LEU A 22 9.06 -28.45 21.63
N ASN A 23 9.74 -27.39 22.05
CA ASN A 23 11.20 -27.34 22.12
C ASN A 23 11.77 -27.83 23.46
N ASN A 24 10.91 -28.17 24.43
CA ASN A 24 11.31 -28.50 25.83
C ASN A 24 12.26 -27.44 26.43
N LYS A 25 12.02 -26.15 26.12
CA LYS A 25 12.79 -25.01 26.60
C LYS A 25 11.96 -24.17 27.56
N GLU A 26 12.62 -23.59 28.56
CA GLU A 26 11.98 -22.58 29.41
C GLU A 26 11.60 -21.34 28.58
N ILE A 27 10.56 -20.63 29.03
CA ILE A 27 10.10 -19.41 28.39
C ILE A 27 11.13 -18.30 28.68
N THR A 28 11.96 -18.01 27.72
CA THR A 28 12.92 -16.90 27.74
C THR A 28 12.47 -15.77 26.83
N THR A 29 13.08 -14.60 26.96
CA THR A 29 12.83 -13.45 26.06
C THR A 29 13.14 -13.78 24.61
N GLU A 30 14.21 -14.53 24.35
CA GLU A 30 14.60 -14.95 23.01
C GLU A 30 13.55 -15.89 22.37
N LEU A 31 13.02 -16.85 23.17
CA LEU A 31 11.94 -17.73 22.69
C LEU A 31 10.65 -16.95 22.41
N ALA A 32 10.37 -15.95 23.23
CA ALA A 32 9.22 -15.07 23.02
C ALA A 32 9.39 -14.22 21.75
N GLU A 33 10.57 -13.65 21.50
CA GLU A 33 10.88 -12.90 20.28
C GLU A 33 10.78 -13.79 19.04
N GLU A 34 11.30 -15.02 19.09
CA GLU A 34 11.17 -16.00 18.00
C GLU A 34 9.70 -16.35 17.73
N ALA A 35 8.93 -16.61 18.79
CA ALA A 35 7.51 -16.94 18.68
C ALA A 35 6.66 -15.81 18.15
N LEU A 36 7.02 -14.57 18.48
CA LEU A 36 6.27 -13.36 18.13
C LEU A 36 6.80 -12.68 16.88
N LYS A 37 7.89 -13.18 16.28
CA LYS A 37 8.51 -12.56 15.11
C LYS A 37 7.52 -12.29 13.97
N ASP A 38 6.58 -13.21 13.76
CA ASP A 38 5.51 -13.04 12.76
C ASP A 38 4.40 -12.07 13.22
N LEU A 39 4.26 -11.82 14.54
CA LEU A 39 3.25 -10.93 15.11
C LEU A 39 3.81 -9.52 15.35
N ILE A 40 5.09 -9.42 15.71
CA ILE A 40 5.79 -8.14 15.94
C ILE A 40 6.26 -7.55 14.62
N SER A 41 6.43 -8.40 13.61
CA SER A 41 6.78 -7.99 12.23
C SER A 41 5.77 -8.54 11.22
N PRO A 42 4.45 -8.30 11.38
CA PRO A 42 3.53 -8.48 10.26
C PRO A 42 3.85 -7.46 9.16
N ASN A 43 4.49 -6.38 9.53
CA ASN A 43 5.16 -5.37 8.72
C ASN A 43 6.64 -5.28 9.13
N ALA A 44 7.44 -6.34 8.99
CA ALA A 44 8.82 -6.11 8.60
C ALA A 44 8.69 -5.22 7.38
N GLU A 45 9.08 -3.93 7.49
CA GLU A 45 8.90 -2.89 6.49
C GLU A 45 9.06 -3.54 5.12
N LYS A 46 7.94 -3.93 4.49
CA LYS A 46 7.96 -4.26 3.07
C LYS A 46 8.37 -2.95 2.48
N GLU A 47 9.65 -2.83 2.12
CA GLU A 47 10.15 -1.65 1.46
C GLU A 47 9.13 -1.33 0.39
N VAL A 48 8.52 -0.14 0.49
CA VAL A 48 7.53 0.29 -0.48
C VAL A 48 8.25 0.38 -1.81
N THR A 49 8.03 -0.60 -2.68
CA THR A 49 8.61 -0.63 -4.01
C THR A 49 7.60 -0.12 -5.03
N PRO A 50 8.05 0.41 -6.17
CA PRO A 50 7.13 0.83 -7.23
C PRO A 50 6.22 -0.30 -7.72
N GLU A 51 6.74 -1.53 -7.74
CA GLU A 51 6.01 -2.74 -8.15
C GLU A 51 4.88 -3.03 -7.16
N LEU A 52 5.14 -2.88 -5.86
CA LEU A 52 4.12 -3.04 -4.82
C LEU A 52 3.01 -1.98 -4.98
N ILE A 53 3.37 -0.73 -5.24
CA ILE A 53 2.40 0.34 -5.50
C ILE A 53 1.52 0.00 -6.71
N ILE A 54 2.12 -0.45 -7.81
CA ILE A 54 1.40 -0.85 -9.01
C ILE A 54 0.45 -2.02 -8.71
N GLN A 55 0.91 -3.02 -7.96
CA GLN A 55 0.11 -4.19 -7.59
C GLN A 55 -1.10 -3.77 -6.77
N VAL A 56 -0.91 -2.99 -5.71
CA VAL A 56 -1.98 -2.53 -4.81
C VAL A 56 -3.02 -1.69 -5.55
N VAL A 57 -2.57 -0.77 -6.39
CA VAL A 57 -3.48 0.05 -7.20
C VAL A 57 -4.24 -0.82 -8.20
N ALA A 58 -3.58 -1.79 -8.84
CA ALA A 58 -4.22 -2.71 -9.77
C ALA A 58 -5.33 -3.52 -9.08
N ASP A 59 -5.02 -4.10 -7.92
CA ASP A 59 -5.96 -4.91 -7.13
C ASP A 59 -7.16 -4.07 -6.67
N HIS A 60 -6.92 -2.82 -6.22
CA HIS A 60 -7.99 -1.92 -5.79
C HIS A 60 -8.98 -1.58 -6.92
N PHE A 61 -8.49 -1.39 -8.13
CA PHE A 61 -9.32 -1.05 -9.29
C PHE A 61 -9.81 -2.27 -10.08
N GLY A 62 -9.42 -3.49 -9.69
CA GLY A 62 -9.78 -4.74 -10.37
C GLY A 62 -9.20 -4.85 -11.79
N ILE A 63 -8.00 -4.30 -11.99
CA ILE A 63 -7.24 -4.35 -13.25
C ILE A 63 -5.93 -5.10 -13.04
N THR A 64 -5.25 -5.46 -14.12
CA THR A 64 -3.95 -6.13 -13.99
C THR A 64 -2.80 -5.12 -13.87
N PRO A 65 -1.70 -5.44 -13.16
CA PRO A 65 -0.50 -4.61 -13.14
C PRO A 65 0.05 -4.31 -14.54
N LEU A 66 -0.10 -5.27 -15.45
CA LEU A 66 0.28 -5.12 -16.85
C LEU A 66 -0.56 -4.05 -17.59
N ASP A 67 -1.84 -3.90 -17.23
CA ASP A 67 -2.68 -2.86 -17.80
C ASP A 67 -2.21 -1.46 -17.36
N ILE A 68 -1.76 -1.29 -16.13
CA ILE A 68 -1.18 -0.04 -15.64
C ILE A 68 0.05 0.35 -16.47
N SER A 69 0.93 -0.62 -16.74
CA SER A 69 2.16 -0.41 -17.55
C SER A 69 1.90 -0.42 -19.06
N SER A 70 0.68 -0.71 -19.50
CA SER A 70 0.34 -0.79 -20.93
C SER A 70 0.22 0.60 -21.58
N GLN A 71 0.25 0.63 -22.92
CA GLN A 71 0.00 1.88 -23.71
C GLN A 71 -1.49 2.21 -23.87
N LYS A 72 -2.39 1.41 -23.24
CA LYS A 72 -3.84 1.65 -23.33
C LYS A 72 -4.22 3.02 -22.76
N ARG A 73 -5.19 3.68 -23.43
CA ARG A 73 -5.66 5.05 -23.11
C ARG A 73 -7.10 5.08 -22.56
N ASN A 74 -7.64 3.92 -22.21
CA ASN A 74 -8.98 3.83 -21.63
C ASN A 74 -9.03 4.52 -20.27
N LYS A 75 -10.11 5.23 -19.98
CA LYS A 75 -10.27 5.97 -18.71
C LYS A 75 -10.14 5.07 -17.47
N GLU A 76 -10.61 3.83 -17.57
CA GLU A 76 -10.54 2.81 -16.52
C GLU A 76 -9.10 2.41 -16.17
N ILE A 77 -8.15 2.60 -17.09
CA ILE A 77 -6.73 2.28 -16.89
C ILE A 77 -5.91 3.56 -16.65
N VAL A 78 -6.27 4.66 -17.32
CA VAL A 78 -5.53 5.92 -17.20
C VAL A 78 -5.63 6.51 -15.81
N PHE A 79 -6.79 6.46 -15.17
CA PHE A 79 -7.00 7.02 -13.84
C PHE A 79 -6.21 6.25 -12.76
N PRO A 80 -6.29 4.91 -12.63
CA PRO A 80 -5.43 4.14 -11.74
C PRO A 80 -3.94 4.36 -12.00
N ARG A 81 -3.53 4.43 -13.26
CA ARG A 81 -2.13 4.73 -13.62
C ARG A 81 -1.68 6.08 -13.08
N GLN A 82 -2.49 7.13 -13.18
CA GLN A 82 -2.18 8.45 -12.66
C GLN A 82 -2.07 8.44 -11.13
N ILE A 83 -2.89 7.65 -10.43
CA ILE A 83 -2.79 7.41 -8.99
C ILE A 83 -1.46 6.71 -8.66
N ALA A 84 -1.11 5.64 -9.38
CA ALA A 84 0.16 4.94 -9.17
C ALA A 84 1.37 5.87 -9.38
N MET A 85 1.34 6.74 -10.40
CA MET A 85 2.37 7.76 -10.62
C MET A 85 2.49 8.73 -9.44
N TYR A 86 1.36 9.21 -8.93
CA TYR A 86 1.31 10.10 -7.78
C TYR A 86 1.87 9.43 -6.52
N LEU A 87 1.47 8.19 -6.22
CA LEU A 87 1.95 7.44 -5.06
C LEU A 87 3.45 7.14 -5.15
N CYS A 88 3.96 6.75 -6.32
CA CYS A 88 5.40 6.55 -6.52
C CYS A 88 6.18 7.84 -6.26
N ARG A 89 5.64 9.00 -6.61
CA ARG A 89 6.29 10.29 -6.35
C ARG A 89 6.25 10.66 -4.86
N GLU A 90 5.09 10.53 -4.21
CA GLU A 90 4.87 10.93 -2.82
C GLU A 90 5.57 10.01 -1.80
N MET A 91 5.58 8.69 -2.07
CA MET A 91 6.07 7.71 -1.11
C MET A 91 7.54 7.34 -1.30
N LEU A 92 8.02 7.31 -2.56
CA LEU A 92 9.38 6.88 -2.90
C LEU A 92 10.27 8.05 -3.31
N ASP A 93 9.73 9.26 -3.44
CA ASP A 93 10.40 10.42 -4.04
C ASP A 93 11.11 10.09 -5.38
N ALA A 94 10.51 9.14 -6.12
CA ALA A 94 11.09 8.63 -7.34
C ALA A 94 11.18 9.73 -8.42
N PRO A 95 12.26 9.76 -9.22
CA PRO A 95 12.38 10.74 -10.29
C PRO A 95 11.33 10.47 -11.39
N LEU A 96 10.77 11.54 -11.99
CA LEU A 96 9.70 11.43 -13.00
C LEU A 96 10.08 10.53 -14.19
N THR A 97 11.34 10.55 -14.59
CA THR A 97 11.87 9.66 -15.63
C THR A 97 11.87 8.20 -15.24
N GLY A 98 12.17 7.90 -13.96
CA GLY A 98 12.08 6.54 -13.40
C GLY A 98 10.64 6.04 -13.37
N ILE A 99 9.72 6.86 -12.87
CA ILE A 99 8.28 6.55 -12.87
C ILE A 99 7.78 6.30 -14.30
N GLY A 100 8.18 7.14 -15.26
CA GLY A 100 7.79 7.00 -16.67
C GLY A 100 8.19 5.64 -17.26
N LYS A 101 9.42 5.18 -16.99
CA LYS A 101 9.91 3.88 -17.46
C LYS A 101 9.09 2.71 -16.90
N MET A 102 8.77 2.75 -15.60
CA MET A 102 7.97 1.71 -14.93
C MET A 102 6.52 1.68 -15.41
N MET A 103 5.97 2.83 -15.82
CA MET A 103 4.59 2.97 -16.29
C MET A 103 4.44 2.80 -17.82
N GLY A 104 5.31 2.01 -18.44
CA GLY A 104 5.25 1.69 -19.87
C GLY A 104 6.01 2.66 -20.74
N ASP A 105 7.20 3.08 -20.31
CA ASP A 105 8.14 3.95 -21.02
C ASP A 105 7.51 5.29 -21.47
N ARG A 106 6.90 5.96 -20.49
CA ARG A 106 6.23 7.24 -20.70
C ARG A 106 7.17 8.42 -20.45
N ASP A 107 6.95 9.47 -21.23
CA ASP A 107 7.70 10.72 -21.07
C ASP A 107 7.40 11.33 -19.68
N HIS A 108 8.44 11.95 -19.10
CA HIS A 108 8.36 12.66 -17.81
C HIS A 108 7.26 13.75 -17.78
N THR A 109 6.98 14.39 -18.91
CA THR A 109 5.88 15.36 -19.04
C THR A 109 4.51 14.71 -18.85
N THR A 110 4.31 13.50 -19.37
CA THR A 110 3.08 12.72 -19.17
C THR A 110 2.90 12.34 -17.71
N VAL A 111 3.99 11.95 -17.03
CA VAL A 111 3.97 11.62 -15.60
C VAL A 111 3.64 12.86 -14.79
N MET A 112 4.29 13.99 -15.05
CA MET A 112 4.05 15.27 -14.37
C MET A 112 2.59 15.70 -14.49
N HIS A 113 2.02 15.71 -15.69
CA HIS A 113 0.61 16.05 -15.90
C HIS A 113 -0.35 15.05 -15.21
N GLY A 114 0.02 13.76 -15.15
CA GLY A 114 -0.74 12.76 -14.42
C GLY A 114 -0.81 13.08 -12.93
N ILE A 115 0.33 13.38 -12.32
CA ILE A 115 0.45 13.75 -10.90
C ILE A 115 -0.33 15.04 -10.61
N GLU A 116 -0.10 16.11 -11.37
CA GLU A 116 -0.82 17.39 -11.19
C GLU A 116 -2.35 17.23 -11.27
N LYS A 117 -2.81 16.33 -12.12
CA LYS A 117 -4.24 16.07 -12.27
C LYS A 117 -4.80 15.44 -11.00
N ILE A 118 -4.15 14.43 -10.43
CA ILE A 118 -4.57 13.81 -9.17
C ILE A 118 -4.55 14.82 -8.04
N GLU A 119 -3.49 15.62 -7.91
CA GLU A 119 -3.42 16.68 -6.89
C GLU A 119 -4.58 17.70 -7.00
N LYS A 120 -4.92 18.10 -8.22
CA LYS A 120 -6.04 19.02 -8.46
C LYS A 120 -7.39 18.39 -8.08
N GLU A 121 -7.58 17.12 -8.39
CA GLU A 121 -8.78 16.36 -8.02
C GLU A 121 -8.90 16.25 -6.49
N MET A 122 -7.82 15.90 -5.79
CA MET A 122 -7.78 15.83 -4.33
C MET A 122 -8.09 17.18 -3.67
N LYS A 123 -7.51 18.29 -4.19
CA LYS A 123 -7.80 19.65 -3.69
C LYS A 123 -9.26 20.07 -3.90
N LYS A 124 -9.94 19.59 -4.92
CA LYS A 124 -11.38 19.85 -5.14
C LYS A 124 -12.23 19.11 -4.13
N VAL A 125 -11.91 17.85 -3.81
CA VAL A 125 -12.64 17.05 -2.82
C VAL A 125 -12.55 17.69 -1.45
N CYS A 126 -11.36 18.14 -1.02
CA CYS A 126 -11.16 18.83 0.24
C CYS A 126 -11.97 20.14 0.38
N LYS A 127 -12.21 20.85 -0.74
CA LYS A 127 -12.95 22.13 -0.73
C LYS A 127 -14.47 21.97 -0.77
N SER A 128 -14.98 20.87 -1.33
CA SER A 128 -16.42 20.74 -1.61
C SER A 128 -17.23 20.08 -0.49
N GLY A 129 -16.60 19.42 0.50
CA GLY A 129 -17.28 18.77 1.63
C GLY A 129 -18.38 17.76 1.24
N LYS A 130 -18.62 17.58 -0.05
CA LYS A 130 -19.62 16.66 -0.59
C LYS A 130 -18.92 15.44 -1.16
N ARG A 131 -19.14 14.27 -0.56
CA ARG A 131 -18.85 12.97 -1.16
C ARG A 131 -19.58 12.87 -2.50
N SER A 132 -18.88 13.15 -3.58
CA SER A 132 -19.31 12.74 -4.90
C SER A 132 -19.17 11.22 -4.98
N VAL A 133 -20.20 10.53 -5.51
CA VAL A 133 -20.33 9.06 -5.57
C VAL A 133 -19.35 8.38 -6.55
N ARG A 134 -18.35 9.09 -7.05
CA ARG A 134 -17.17 8.49 -7.67
C ARG A 134 -16.18 8.17 -6.56
N LYS A 135 -15.77 6.91 -6.44
CA LYS A 135 -14.68 6.46 -5.55
C LYS A 135 -13.40 7.25 -5.87
N GLU A 136 -13.31 8.47 -5.35
CA GLU A 136 -12.10 9.27 -5.37
C GLU A 136 -11.33 8.88 -4.13
N ILE A 137 -10.15 8.34 -4.31
CA ILE A 137 -9.27 7.94 -3.21
C ILE A 137 -8.74 9.21 -2.57
N SER A 138 -9.08 9.43 -1.30
CA SER A 138 -8.45 10.47 -0.48
C SER A 138 -7.01 10.08 -0.13
N LYS A 139 -6.19 11.05 0.31
CA LYS A 139 -4.82 10.78 0.77
C LYS A 139 -4.81 9.82 1.96
N GLU A 140 -5.85 9.88 2.80
CA GLU A 140 -6.07 8.96 3.92
C GLU A 140 -6.40 7.55 3.43
N GLU A 141 -7.31 7.41 2.45
CA GLU A 141 -7.66 6.10 1.86
C GLU A 141 -6.47 5.46 1.13
N ALA A 142 -5.65 6.27 0.46
CA ALA A 142 -4.41 5.79 -0.13
C ALA A 142 -3.43 5.29 0.94
N LYS A 143 -3.32 5.98 2.09
CA LYS A 143 -2.51 5.52 3.23
C LYS A 143 -3.10 4.28 3.89
N GLU A 144 -4.43 4.25 4.12
CA GLU A 144 -5.12 3.08 4.67
C GLU A 144 -4.94 1.84 3.80
N MET A 145 -4.91 1.97 2.47
CA MET A 145 -4.58 0.86 1.57
C MET A 145 -3.20 0.27 1.84
N PHE A 146 -2.26 1.05 2.35
CA PHE A 146 -0.91 0.59 2.71
C PHE A 146 -0.80 0.10 4.15
N GLU A 147 -1.69 0.49 5.07
CA GLU A 147 -1.71 -0.03 6.44
C GLU A 147 -2.31 -1.44 6.52
N TYR A 148 -3.06 -1.87 5.49
CA TYR A 148 -3.62 -3.23 5.39
C TYR A 148 -2.72 -4.23 4.64
N LEU A 149 -1.53 -3.82 4.21
CA LEU A 149 -0.54 -4.67 3.55
C LEU A 149 0.63 -4.99 4.47
#